data_6c7cc1058a14e306528e2cf12505a727
#
_entry.id   6c7cc1058a14e306528e2cf12505a727
#
_cell.length_a   1.000
_cell.length_b   1.000
_cell.length_c   1.000
_cell.angle_alpha   90.00
_cell.angle_beta   90.00
_cell.angle_gamma   90.00
#
_symmetry.space_group_name_H-M   'P 1'
#
loop_
_entity.id
_entity.type
_entity.pdbx_description
1 polymer ?
#
loop_
_entity_poly.entity_id
_entity_poly.type
_entity_poly.pdbx_seq_one_letter_code
_entity_poly.pdbx_strand_id
1 'polypeptide(L)'
;AVDLPGNGSVGDCTPLDQVDLDCYVHHVCSLLDQFESPVVLVGHSLGGLTISQAGELRPDKISTLVYLSALLLQPGEAFRSVMSDDPKRIRQGLERDSWAISDDLAYVTFHADMARHRFYNDCSPEDVDWALGLLVPQPTGPLMGRLEITKANFGRIPRVYVECLQDQAVLPETQKAMYAAMPCQQV
;
A
#
# COMPACT_ATOMS: atom_id res chain seq x y z
N ALA A 1 -9.62 -7.97 -7.70
CA ALA A 1 -9.28 -6.81 -6.87
C ALA A 1 -10.51 -6.38 -6.09
N VAL A 2 -10.29 -5.73 -4.97
CA VAL A 2 -11.35 -5.18 -4.13
C VAL A 2 -11.11 -3.69 -3.96
N ASP A 3 -12.18 -2.90 -3.94
CA ASP A 3 -12.11 -1.49 -3.59
C ASP A 3 -12.08 -1.37 -2.07
N LEU A 4 -11.15 -0.59 -1.55
CA LEU A 4 -11.06 -0.33 -0.12
C LEU A 4 -11.94 0.87 0.27
N PRO A 5 -12.40 0.97 1.52
CA PRO A 5 -13.21 2.11 1.98
C PRO A 5 -12.58 3.45 1.63
N GLY A 6 -13.38 4.39 1.13
CA GLY A 6 -12.92 5.72 0.71
C GLY A 6 -12.19 5.78 -0.64
N ASN A 7 -12.08 4.66 -1.39
CA ASN A 7 -11.40 4.61 -2.69
C ASN A 7 -12.36 4.55 -3.89
N GLY A 8 -13.48 5.20 -3.80
CA GLY A 8 -14.36 5.46 -4.94
C GLY A 8 -15.29 4.33 -5.33
N SER A 9 -15.46 3.29 -4.51
CA SER A 9 -16.47 2.25 -4.76
C SER A 9 -17.86 2.85 -4.83
N VAL A 10 -18.66 2.38 -5.78
CA VAL A 10 -20.08 2.78 -5.88
C VAL A 10 -20.80 2.36 -4.61
N GLY A 11 -21.35 3.35 -3.88
CA GLY A 11 -22.09 3.13 -2.63
C GLY A 11 -21.24 3.23 -1.35
N ASP A 12 -19.95 3.42 -1.42
CA ASP A 12 -19.13 3.75 -0.26
C ASP A 12 -19.29 5.25 0.06
N CYS A 13 -19.93 5.53 1.20
CA CYS A 13 -20.16 6.87 1.72
C CYS A 13 -19.30 7.16 2.97
N THR A 14 -18.26 6.37 3.23
CA THR A 14 -17.39 6.57 4.38
C THR A 14 -16.65 7.91 4.24
N PRO A 15 -16.81 8.86 5.17
CA PRO A 15 -16.08 10.12 5.14
C PRO A 15 -14.56 9.85 5.16
N LEU A 16 -13.79 10.54 4.30
CA LEU A 16 -12.36 10.26 4.12
C LEU A 16 -11.54 10.52 5.39
N ASP A 17 -11.96 11.43 6.24
CA ASP A 17 -11.38 11.72 7.55
C ASP A 17 -11.61 10.62 8.61
N GLN A 18 -12.52 9.67 8.32
CA GLN A 18 -12.80 8.52 9.18
C GLN A 18 -12.19 7.21 8.67
N VAL A 19 -11.54 7.24 7.51
CA VAL A 19 -10.88 6.06 6.93
C VAL A 19 -9.45 5.98 7.45
N ASP A 20 -9.15 4.95 8.21
CA ASP A 20 -7.81 4.62 8.72
C ASP A 20 -7.34 3.25 8.21
N LEU A 21 -6.17 2.79 8.68
CA LEU A 21 -5.65 1.49 8.33
C LEU A 21 -6.55 0.35 8.82
N ASP A 22 -7.17 0.51 9.99
CA ASP A 22 -8.05 -0.51 10.56
C ASP A 22 -9.31 -0.69 9.72
N CYS A 23 -9.85 0.39 9.13
CA CYS A 23 -10.95 0.31 8.17
C CYS A 23 -10.60 -0.59 6.98
N TYR A 24 -9.40 -0.40 6.39
CA TYR A 24 -8.91 -1.24 5.30
C TYR A 24 -8.75 -2.70 5.74
N VAL A 25 -8.12 -2.91 6.88
CA VAL A 25 -7.84 -4.24 7.44
C VAL A 25 -9.12 -4.99 7.74
N HIS A 26 -10.09 -4.36 8.42
CA HIS A 26 -11.36 -4.99 8.74
C HIS A 26 -12.16 -5.33 7.48
N HIS A 27 -12.13 -4.46 6.46
CA HIS A 27 -12.75 -4.76 5.17
C HIS A 27 -12.15 -6.02 4.54
N VAL A 28 -10.80 -6.11 4.46
CA VAL A 28 -10.10 -7.28 3.92
C VAL A 28 -10.36 -8.53 4.78
N CYS A 29 -10.33 -8.42 6.11
CA CYS A 29 -10.63 -9.53 7.01
C CYS A 29 -12.06 -10.06 6.81
N SER A 30 -13.05 -9.18 6.63
CA SER A 30 -14.43 -9.59 6.37
C SER A 30 -14.59 -10.35 5.05
N LEU A 31 -13.79 -10.02 4.05
CA LEU A 31 -13.73 -10.78 2.80
C LEU A 31 -13.03 -12.13 2.99
N LEU A 32 -11.90 -12.16 3.72
CA LEU A 32 -11.19 -13.40 4.03
C LEU A 32 -12.07 -14.41 4.79
N ASP A 33 -12.92 -13.91 5.69
CA ASP A 33 -13.81 -14.76 6.48
C ASP A 33 -14.86 -15.50 5.63
N GLN A 34 -15.13 -15.05 4.40
CA GLN A 34 -16.06 -15.70 3.46
C GLN A 34 -15.44 -16.92 2.74
N PHE A 35 -14.13 -17.08 2.76
CA PHE A 35 -13.47 -18.22 2.14
C PHE A 35 -13.37 -19.39 3.12
N GLU A 36 -13.68 -20.60 2.65
CA GLU A 36 -13.53 -21.82 3.43
C GLU A 36 -12.08 -22.26 3.57
N SER A 37 -11.27 -22.01 2.55
CA SER A 37 -9.85 -22.38 2.49
C SER A 37 -8.95 -21.16 2.51
N PRO A 38 -7.70 -21.27 3.04
CA PRO A 38 -6.73 -20.18 2.99
C PRO A 38 -6.44 -19.73 1.57
N VAL A 39 -6.34 -18.41 1.37
CA VAL A 39 -6.11 -17.79 0.06
C VAL A 39 -4.69 -17.23 -0.06
N VAL A 40 -4.25 -16.98 -1.29
CA VAL A 40 -3.12 -16.12 -1.58
C VAL A 40 -3.62 -14.67 -1.55
N LEU A 41 -3.06 -13.86 -0.65
CA LEU A 41 -3.44 -12.45 -0.51
C LEU A 41 -2.35 -11.57 -1.10
N VAL A 42 -2.69 -10.77 -2.10
CA VAL A 42 -1.77 -9.88 -2.82
C VAL A 42 -2.00 -8.43 -2.39
N GLY A 43 -0.94 -7.73 -2.00
CA GLY A 43 -0.95 -6.28 -1.73
C GLY A 43 0.01 -5.58 -2.68
N HIS A 44 -0.48 -4.50 -3.32
CA HIS A 44 0.33 -3.61 -4.13
C HIS A 44 0.56 -2.29 -3.38
N SER A 45 1.77 -1.74 -3.46
CA SER A 45 2.10 -0.42 -2.90
C SER A 45 1.69 -0.31 -1.42
N LEU A 46 0.88 0.69 -1.04
CA LEU A 46 0.33 0.87 0.31
C LEU A 46 -0.45 -0.36 0.82
N GLY A 47 -1.04 -1.15 -0.09
CA GLY A 47 -1.75 -2.39 0.25
C GLY A 47 -0.90 -3.39 1.01
N GLY A 48 0.44 -3.26 0.98
CA GLY A 48 1.36 -4.06 1.80
C GLY A 48 1.12 -3.91 3.31
N LEU A 49 0.77 -2.71 3.79
CA LEU A 49 0.38 -2.49 5.19
C LEU A 49 -0.90 -3.24 5.52
N THR A 50 -1.91 -3.10 4.65
CA THR A 50 -3.21 -3.74 4.82
C THR A 50 -3.10 -5.25 4.91
N ILE A 51 -2.37 -5.89 3.97
CA ILE A 51 -2.23 -7.36 3.97
C ILE A 51 -1.36 -7.85 5.12
N SER A 52 -0.38 -7.07 5.57
CA SER A 52 0.44 -7.41 6.74
C SER A 52 -0.41 -7.45 8.01
N GLN A 53 -1.21 -6.42 8.25
CA GLN A 53 -2.07 -6.34 9.42
C GLN A 53 -3.25 -7.34 9.33
N ALA A 54 -3.79 -7.60 8.12
CA ALA A 54 -4.77 -8.65 7.92
C ALA A 54 -4.18 -10.04 8.21
N GLY A 55 -2.90 -10.26 7.85
CA GLY A 55 -2.15 -11.47 8.18
C GLY A 55 -1.96 -11.67 9.69
N GLU A 56 -1.83 -10.59 10.45
CA GLU A 56 -1.82 -10.69 11.93
C GLU A 56 -3.17 -11.12 12.47
N LEU A 57 -4.27 -10.57 11.95
CA LEU A 57 -5.61 -10.83 12.46
C LEU A 57 -6.23 -12.13 11.94
N ARG A 58 -5.85 -12.59 10.77
CA ARG A 58 -6.41 -13.80 10.11
C ARG A 58 -5.32 -14.72 9.53
N PRO A 59 -4.32 -15.11 10.34
CA PRO A 59 -3.18 -15.88 9.84
C PRO A 59 -3.58 -17.24 9.26
N ASP A 60 -4.68 -17.82 9.71
CA ASP A 60 -5.17 -19.14 9.25
C ASP A 60 -5.98 -19.04 7.94
N LYS A 61 -6.37 -17.83 7.52
CA LYS A 61 -7.08 -17.57 6.28
C LYS A 61 -6.16 -17.23 5.10
N ILE A 62 -4.85 -17.16 5.33
CA ILE A 62 -3.87 -16.76 4.32
C ILE A 62 -2.79 -17.84 4.18
N SER A 63 -2.70 -18.42 2.99
CA SER A 63 -1.67 -19.41 2.65
C SER A 63 -0.34 -18.75 2.28
N THR A 64 -0.39 -17.56 1.67
CA THR A 64 0.79 -16.79 1.23
C THR A 64 0.43 -15.32 1.12
N LEU A 65 1.31 -14.45 1.62
CA LEU A 65 1.27 -13.01 1.37
C LEU A 65 2.17 -12.69 0.18
N VAL A 66 1.65 -11.97 -0.81
CA VAL A 66 2.43 -11.51 -1.97
C VAL A 66 2.49 -9.99 -1.97
N TYR A 67 3.69 -9.45 -1.91
CA TYR A 67 4.00 -8.03 -1.96
C TYR A 67 4.41 -7.65 -3.37
N LEU A 68 3.51 -7.04 -4.14
CA LEU A 68 3.80 -6.53 -5.48
C LEU A 68 4.29 -5.08 -5.37
N SER A 69 5.60 -4.86 -5.44
CA SER A 69 6.20 -3.52 -5.19
C SER A 69 5.55 -2.80 -4.02
N ALA A 70 5.38 -3.51 -2.90
CA ALA A 70 4.52 -3.08 -1.80
C ALA A 70 5.32 -2.82 -0.52
N LEU A 71 4.72 -2.08 0.38
CA LEU A 71 5.32 -1.74 1.67
C LEU A 71 5.34 -2.96 2.59
N LEU A 72 6.53 -3.54 2.78
CA LEU A 72 6.80 -4.61 3.72
C LEU A 72 7.58 -4.03 4.89
N LEU A 73 6.86 -3.54 5.90
CA LEU A 73 7.42 -2.80 7.02
C LEU A 73 7.59 -3.66 8.26
N GLN A 74 8.50 -3.25 9.14
CA GLN A 74 8.74 -3.89 10.43
C GLN A 74 7.64 -3.54 11.45
N PRO A 75 7.49 -4.32 12.53
CA PRO A 75 6.57 -3.98 13.62
C PRO A 75 6.81 -2.55 14.15
N GLY A 76 5.73 -1.79 14.31
CA GLY A 76 5.76 -0.41 14.80
C GLY A 76 6.07 0.66 13.74
N GLU A 77 6.47 0.26 12.53
CA GLU A 77 6.67 1.20 11.43
C GLU A 77 5.35 1.61 10.76
N ALA A 78 5.38 2.77 10.10
CA ALA A 78 4.30 3.32 9.29
C ALA A 78 4.85 3.75 7.93
N PHE A 79 3.99 4.08 6.97
CA PHE A 79 4.38 4.60 5.66
C PHE A 79 5.45 5.69 5.73
N ARG A 80 5.32 6.61 6.67
CA ARG A 80 6.28 7.69 6.89
C ARG A 80 7.70 7.19 7.18
N SER A 81 7.85 6.05 7.81
CA SER A 81 9.18 5.47 8.14
C SER A 81 10.02 5.16 6.90
N VAL A 82 9.36 4.86 5.77
CA VAL A 82 10.02 4.49 4.51
C VAL A 82 10.19 5.69 3.58
N MET A 83 9.29 6.68 3.68
CA MET A 83 9.26 7.81 2.76
C MET A 83 10.14 8.99 3.19
N SER A 84 10.38 9.16 4.50
CA SER A 84 11.03 10.35 5.05
C SER A 84 12.56 10.37 4.95
N ASP A 85 13.20 9.21 4.72
CA ASP A 85 14.65 9.06 4.85
C ASP A 85 15.38 8.74 3.53
N ASP A 86 14.72 8.86 2.37
CA ASP A 86 15.40 8.72 1.09
C ASP A 86 16.09 10.05 0.67
N PRO A 87 17.44 10.17 0.83
CA PRO A 87 18.16 11.40 0.49
C PRO A 87 18.03 11.79 -0.98
N LYS A 88 17.70 10.84 -1.87
CA LYS A 88 17.50 11.10 -3.29
C LYS A 88 16.18 11.82 -3.53
N ARG A 89 15.11 11.42 -2.82
CA ARG A 89 13.80 12.07 -2.88
C ARG A 89 13.85 13.51 -2.38
N ILE A 90 14.55 13.72 -1.25
CA ILE A 90 14.78 15.06 -0.68
C ILE A 90 15.56 15.94 -1.66
N ARG A 91 16.60 15.40 -2.32
CA ARG A 91 17.42 16.15 -3.29
C ARG A 91 16.70 16.46 -4.60
N GLN A 92 15.73 15.65 -5.00
CA GLN A 92 15.01 15.82 -6.26
C GLN A 92 13.81 16.77 -6.12
N GLY A 93 13.55 17.30 -4.91
CA GLY A 93 12.40 18.20 -4.67
C GLY A 93 11.03 17.53 -4.86
N LEU A 94 11.04 16.20 -4.96
CA LEU A 94 9.91 15.40 -5.43
C LEU A 94 8.79 15.24 -4.39
N GLU A 95 9.01 15.66 -3.15
CA GLU A 95 8.03 15.43 -2.08
C GLU A 95 7.06 16.58 -1.87
N ARG A 96 7.47 17.83 -2.15
CA ARG A 96 6.61 19.00 -1.89
C ARG A 96 5.59 19.31 -2.99
N ASP A 97 5.89 18.93 -4.24
CA ASP A 97 5.07 19.28 -5.41
C ASP A 97 4.35 18.08 -6.03
N SER A 98 4.42 16.89 -5.40
CA SER A 98 3.92 15.64 -5.99
C SER A 98 2.46 15.34 -5.64
N TRP A 99 1.99 15.87 -4.53
CA TRP A 99 0.64 15.65 -4.01
C TRP A 99 0.15 16.88 -3.28
N ALA A 100 -1.15 17.09 -3.28
CA ALA A 100 -1.82 18.10 -2.49
C ALA A 100 -2.55 17.42 -1.33
N ILE A 101 -2.35 17.96 -0.12
CA ILE A 101 -3.08 17.53 1.08
C ILE A 101 -4.28 18.47 1.24
N SER A 102 -5.46 17.94 1.53
CA SER A 102 -6.65 18.74 1.84
C SER A 102 -6.45 19.60 3.08
N ASP A 103 -7.15 20.74 3.16
CA ASP A 103 -7.03 21.69 4.29
C ASP A 103 -7.36 21.05 5.65
N ASP A 104 -8.28 20.07 5.65
CA ASP A 104 -8.69 19.31 6.82
C ASP A 104 -7.80 18.08 7.08
N LEU A 105 -6.76 17.87 6.27
CA LEU A 105 -5.83 16.74 6.31
C LEU A 105 -6.49 15.36 6.10
N ALA A 106 -7.70 15.31 5.57
CA ALA A 106 -8.46 14.08 5.42
C ALA A 106 -7.95 13.19 4.27
N TYR A 107 -7.43 13.79 3.21
CA TYR A 107 -6.97 13.06 2.04
C TYR A 107 -5.83 13.76 1.31
N VAL A 108 -5.19 13.00 0.44
CA VAL A 108 -4.22 13.50 -0.54
C VAL A 108 -4.72 13.26 -1.96
N THR A 109 -4.39 14.18 -2.87
CA THR A 109 -4.57 14.03 -4.32
C THR A 109 -3.21 14.06 -5.00
N PHE A 110 -3.10 13.37 -6.12
CA PHE A 110 -1.87 13.31 -6.90
C PHE A 110 -1.95 14.22 -8.12
N HIS A 111 -0.92 15.02 -8.33
CA HIS A 111 -0.82 15.80 -9.56
C HIS A 111 -0.61 14.90 -10.78
N ALA A 112 -1.28 15.19 -11.88
CA ALA A 112 -1.26 14.36 -13.09
C ALA A 112 0.17 14.10 -13.61
N ASP A 113 1.03 15.11 -13.62
CA ASP A 113 2.43 14.99 -14.08
C ASP A 113 3.23 14.03 -13.18
N MET A 114 3.02 14.12 -11.87
CA MET A 114 3.64 13.18 -10.92
C MET A 114 3.15 11.76 -11.15
N ALA A 115 1.83 11.57 -11.30
CA ALA A 115 1.27 10.24 -11.53
C ALA A 115 1.77 9.62 -12.84
N ARG A 116 1.88 10.41 -13.93
CA ARG A 116 2.48 9.97 -15.20
C ARG A 116 3.91 9.44 -14.99
N HIS A 117 4.74 10.17 -14.25
CA HIS A 117 6.14 9.81 -14.09
C HIS A 117 6.40 8.71 -13.06
N ARG A 118 5.57 8.59 -12.02
CA ARG A 118 5.82 7.65 -10.93
C ARG A 118 4.98 6.38 -10.98
N PHE A 119 3.72 6.49 -11.40
CA PHE A 119 2.81 5.36 -11.39
C PHE A 119 2.67 4.70 -12.76
N TYR A 120 2.85 5.49 -13.83
CA TYR A 120 2.53 5.07 -15.20
C TYR A 120 3.71 5.31 -16.16
N ASN A 121 4.95 5.30 -15.65
CA ASN A 121 6.16 5.66 -16.40
C ASN A 121 6.47 4.77 -17.60
N ASP A 122 5.92 3.58 -17.66
CA ASP A 122 6.10 2.58 -18.73
C ASP A 122 4.79 2.21 -19.45
N CYS A 123 3.70 2.93 -19.15
CA CYS A 123 2.40 2.72 -19.78
C CYS A 123 2.27 3.51 -21.09
N SER A 124 1.39 3.05 -21.99
CA SER A 124 1.03 3.80 -23.19
C SER A 124 0.33 5.12 -22.83
N PRO A 125 0.42 6.18 -23.67
CA PRO A 125 -0.28 7.44 -23.41
C PRO A 125 -1.79 7.27 -23.19
N GLU A 126 -2.42 6.33 -23.92
CA GLU A 126 -3.85 6.01 -23.81
C GLU A 126 -4.18 5.41 -22.44
N ASP A 127 -3.37 4.45 -21.97
CA ASP A 127 -3.53 3.84 -20.65
C ASP A 127 -3.30 4.87 -19.53
N VAL A 128 -2.32 5.75 -19.72
CA VAL A 128 -2.05 6.84 -18.75
C VAL A 128 -3.24 7.78 -18.64
N ASP A 129 -3.81 8.22 -19.77
CA ASP A 129 -4.95 9.14 -19.76
C ASP A 129 -6.21 8.47 -19.17
N TRP A 130 -6.42 7.19 -19.47
CA TRP A 130 -7.48 6.41 -18.85
C TRP A 130 -7.29 6.28 -17.34
N ALA A 131 -6.09 5.89 -16.89
CA ALA A 131 -5.79 5.70 -15.47
C ALA A 131 -5.89 7.01 -14.67
N LEU A 132 -5.42 8.14 -15.24
CA LEU A 132 -5.55 9.45 -14.60
C LEU A 132 -7.01 9.86 -14.40
N GLY A 133 -7.90 9.47 -15.33
CA GLY A 133 -9.34 9.70 -15.20
C GLY A 133 -10.02 8.90 -14.09
N LEU A 134 -9.34 7.87 -13.58
CA LEU A 134 -9.85 7.01 -12.50
C LEU A 134 -9.23 7.32 -11.13
N LEU A 135 -8.24 8.22 -11.06
CA LEU A 135 -7.64 8.60 -9.77
C LEU A 135 -8.67 9.29 -8.89
N VAL A 136 -8.73 8.84 -7.65
CA VAL A 136 -9.57 9.40 -6.59
C VAL A 136 -8.70 9.90 -5.44
N PRO A 137 -9.21 10.78 -4.57
CA PRO A 137 -8.49 11.17 -3.36
C PRO A 137 -8.16 9.96 -2.49
N GLN A 138 -6.92 9.87 -2.01
CA GLN A 138 -6.46 8.83 -1.09
C GLN A 138 -6.63 9.32 0.34
N PRO A 139 -7.42 8.63 1.20
CA PRO A 139 -7.49 8.94 2.64
C PRO A 139 -6.11 8.95 3.28
N THR A 140 -5.83 9.91 4.16
CA THR A 140 -4.54 10.02 4.85
C THR A 140 -4.39 9.05 6.02
N GLY A 141 -5.49 8.67 6.67
CA GLY A 141 -5.46 7.80 7.84
C GLY A 141 -4.70 6.49 7.63
N PRO A 142 -4.92 5.75 6.53
CA PRO A 142 -4.15 4.53 6.25
C PRO A 142 -2.63 4.76 6.12
N LEU A 143 -2.19 5.95 5.68
CA LEU A 143 -0.78 6.31 5.60
C LEU A 143 -0.15 6.54 6.97
N MET A 144 -0.95 6.87 7.97
CA MET A 144 -0.52 7.16 9.34
C MET A 144 -0.54 5.92 10.24
N GLY A 145 -1.21 4.85 9.81
CA GLY A 145 -1.33 3.61 10.57
C GLY A 145 0.04 2.94 10.79
N ARG A 146 0.23 2.39 11.99
CA ARG A 146 1.42 1.62 12.36
C ARG A 146 1.10 0.13 12.33
N LEU A 147 2.07 -0.68 11.92
CA LEU A 147 1.90 -2.13 11.93
C LEU A 147 2.07 -2.69 13.35
N GLU A 148 1.07 -3.43 13.79
CA GLU A 148 1.09 -4.22 15.03
C GLU A 148 1.09 -5.70 14.66
N ILE A 149 2.25 -6.22 14.25
CA ILE A 149 2.44 -7.57 13.76
C ILE A 149 3.39 -8.36 14.63
N THR A 150 3.15 -9.66 14.77
CA THR A 150 3.91 -10.57 15.62
C THR A 150 4.53 -11.73 14.83
N LYS A 151 5.55 -12.36 15.42
CA LYS A 151 6.12 -13.60 14.86
C LYS A 151 5.14 -14.78 14.95
N ALA A 152 4.22 -14.76 15.92
CA ALA A 152 3.29 -15.85 16.19
C ALA A 152 2.16 -15.92 15.14
N ASN A 153 1.74 -14.79 14.59
CA ASN A 153 0.66 -14.69 13.62
C ASN A 153 1.20 -14.35 12.23
N PHE A 154 1.42 -13.08 11.94
CA PHE A 154 1.97 -12.64 10.66
C PHE A 154 3.27 -13.37 10.29
N GLY A 155 4.18 -13.54 11.27
CA GLY A 155 5.52 -14.11 11.05
C GLY A 155 5.53 -15.55 10.55
N ARG A 156 4.46 -16.32 10.75
CA ARG A 156 4.34 -17.72 10.27
C ARG A 156 3.84 -17.84 8.84
N ILE A 157 3.28 -16.78 8.27
CA ILE A 157 2.73 -16.82 6.91
C ILE A 157 3.88 -16.71 5.90
N PRO A 158 3.96 -17.62 4.92
CA PRO A 158 4.90 -17.50 3.81
C PRO A 158 4.73 -16.16 3.07
N ARG A 159 5.84 -15.52 2.70
CA ARG A 159 5.87 -14.24 1.98
C ARG A 159 6.64 -14.36 0.69
N VAL A 160 6.11 -13.75 -0.35
CA VAL A 160 6.76 -13.55 -1.64
C VAL A 160 6.81 -12.05 -1.92
N TYR A 161 7.94 -11.57 -2.39
CA TYR A 161 8.08 -10.19 -2.85
C TYR A 161 8.30 -10.16 -4.36
N VAL A 162 7.48 -9.41 -5.08
CA VAL A 162 7.64 -9.16 -6.51
C VAL A 162 8.27 -7.78 -6.66
N GLU A 163 9.56 -7.75 -6.98
CA GLU A 163 10.32 -6.52 -7.18
C GLU A 163 10.02 -5.92 -8.57
N CYS A 164 9.68 -4.63 -8.63
CA CYS A 164 9.54 -3.88 -9.86
C CYS A 164 10.80 -3.03 -10.08
N LEU A 165 11.65 -3.45 -11.03
CA LEU A 165 13.00 -2.88 -11.22
C LEU A 165 13.00 -1.46 -11.77
N GLN A 166 11.90 -0.99 -12.35
CA GLN A 166 11.76 0.36 -12.93
C GLN A 166 10.74 1.22 -12.17
N ASP A 167 10.33 0.78 -10.97
CA ASP A 167 9.39 1.51 -10.13
C ASP A 167 9.95 2.86 -9.70
N GLN A 168 9.20 3.92 -9.96
CA GLN A 168 9.53 5.29 -9.59
C GLN A 168 8.75 5.78 -8.35
N ALA A 169 7.81 4.97 -7.86
CA ALA A 169 7.04 5.25 -6.65
C ALA A 169 7.66 4.59 -5.42
N VAL A 170 7.86 3.28 -5.44
CA VAL A 170 8.62 2.53 -4.43
C VAL A 170 9.94 2.11 -5.08
N LEU A 171 10.97 2.93 -4.94
CA LEU A 171 12.25 2.73 -5.63
C LEU A 171 12.84 1.34 -5.37
N PRO A 172 13.53 0.71 -6.34
CA PRO A 172 14.12 -0.62 -6.17
C PRO A 172 15.02 -0.75 -4.94
N GLU A 173 15.75 0.29 -4.58
CA GLU A 173 16.59 0.30 -3.38
C GLU A 173 15.74 0.24 -2.09
N THR A 174 14.59 0.90 -2.08
CA THR A 174 13.63 0.84 -0.96
C THR A 174 13.01 -0.54 -0.86
N GLN A 175 12.59 -1.13 -2.00
CA GLN A 175 12.07 -2.49 -2.06
C GLN A 175 13.09 -3.48 -1.49
N LYS A 176 14.36 -3.40 -1.91
CA LYS A 176 15.47 -4.23 -1.41
C LYS A 176 15.70 -4.09 0.08
N ALA A 177 15.68 -2.88 0.59
CA ALA A 177 15.83 -2.63 2.02
C ALA A 177 14.70 -3.27 2.83
N MET A 178 13.45 -3.19 2.36
CA MET A 178 12.30 -3.76 3.04
C MET A 178 12.34 -5.30 3.10
N TYR A 179 12.55 -5.98 1.97
CA TYR A 179 12.59 -7.45 2.01
C TYR A 179 13.90 -8.02 2.61
N ALA A 180 14.98 -7.22 2.71
CA ALA A 180 16.16 -7.59 3.49
C ALA A 180 15.90 -7.49 5.00
N ALA A 181 15.15 -6.48 5.44
CA ALA A 181 14.75 -6.33 6.84
C ALA A 181 13.67 -7.31 7.27
N MET A 182 12.76 -7.66 6.35
CA MET A 182 11.64 -8.60 6.55
C MET A 182 11.72 -9.74 5.53
N PRO A 183 12.57 -10.77 5.76
CA PRO A 183 12.86 -11.79 4.76
C PRO A 183 11.63 -12.51 4.20
N CYS A 184 11.62 -12.70 2.89
CA CYS A 184 10.62 -13.45 2.14
C CYS A 184 11.18 -14.81 1.72
N GLN A 185 10.31 -15.80 1.48
CA GLN A 185 10.70 -17.11 0.98
C GLN A 185 11.15 -17.05 -0.48
N GLN A 186 10.65 -16.04 -1.20
CA GLN A 186 10.99 -15.79 -2.60
C GLN A 186 10.96 -14.29 -2.88
N VAL A 187 11.90 -13.84 -3.72
CA VAL A 187 11.94 -12.50 -4.32
C VAL A 187 12.01 -12.66 -5.82
#